data_b771d8d401144846f8b27efa97e3b320
#
_entry.id   b771d8d401144846f8b27efa97e3b320
#
_cell.length_a   1.000
_cell.length_b   1.000
_cell.length_c   1.000
_cell.angle_alpha   90.00
_cell.angle_beta   90.00
_cell.angle_gamma   90.00
#
_symmetry.space_group_name_H-M   'P 1'
#
loop_
_entity.id
_entity.type
_entity.pdbx_description
1 polymer ?
#
loop_
_entity_poly.entity_id
_entity_poly.type
_entity_poly.pdbx_seq_one_letter_code
_entity_poly.pdbx_strand_id
1 'polypeptide(L)'
;MEGVVVKRTFLNYGQARIIEAMIASMMILTTFTVAFQMFLSSENVFRQENVDLNNLAYNTLHYLAESSVIERTIESGHPEGLSVILRELLPRGLYFHLMINKTHPAPSERWLFTNIKELEGPGEIVSVSMTYTSRAGNIYNVILRLMRGGY
;
A
#
# COMPACT_ATOMS: atom_id res chain seq x y z
N MET A 1 63.63 48.47 2.27
CA MET A 1 62.60 47.96 3.20
C MET A 1 61.27 47.54 2.49
N GLU A 2 61.24 47.36 1.19
CA GLU A 2 59.99 47.06 0.45
C GLU A 2 59.67 45.56 0.27
N GLY A 3 60.60 44.66 0.54
CA GLY A 3 60.37 43.24 0.30
C GLY A 3 59.51 42.46 1.31
N VAL A 4 59.25 43.05 2.50
CA VAL A 4 58.56 42.33 3.60
C VAL A 4 57.05 42.52 3.53
N VAL A 5 56.54 43.63 2.97
CA VAL A 5 55.10 43.93 2.89
C VAL A 5 54.40 43.09 1.83
N VAL A 6 55.05 42.86 0.68
CA VAL A 6 54.48 42.07 -0.44
C VAL A 6 54.26 40.59 -0.04
N LYS A 7 55.18 40.03 0.75
CA LYS A 7 55.10 38.61 1.15
C LYS A 7 53.92 38.34 2.12
N ARG A 8 53.52 39.29 2.94
CA ARG A 8 52.35 39.13 3.88
C ARG A 8 51.01 39.18 3.16
N THR A 9 50.89 40.00 2.11
CA THR A 9 49.62 40.07 1.35
C THR A 9 49.37 38.76 0.54
N PHE A 10 50.37 38.14 -0.04
CA PHE A 10 50.22 36.86 -0.75
C PHE A 10 49.82 35.70 0.19
N LEU A 11 50.35 35.65 1.40
CA LEU A 11 49.98 34.65 2.40
C LEU A 11 48.52 34.78 2.84
N ASN A 12 48.01 35.99 3.01
CA ASN A 12 46.61 36.25 3.37
C ASN A 12 45.63 35.86 2.25
N TYR A 13 45.99 36.05 0.97
CA TYR A 13 45.17 35.61 -0.18
C TYR A 13 45.11 34.09 -0.29
N GLY A 14 46.21 33.40 0.00
CA GLY A 14 46.20 31.92 0.01
C GLY A 14 45.33 31.33 1.11
N GLN A 15 45.38 31.91 2.31
CA GLN A 15 44.54 31.47 3.43
C GLN A 15 43.05 31.78 3.18
N ALA A 16 42.71 32.91 2.58
CA ALA A 16 41.33 33.28 2.24
C ALA A 16 40.73 32.27 1.25
N ARG A 17 41.47 31.84 0.24
CA ARG A 17 41.00 30.82 -0.74
C ARG A 17 40.78 29.46 -0.13
N ILE A 18 41.63 29.05 0.85
CA ILE A 18 41.44 27.81 1.57
C ILE A 18 40.16 27.83 2.41
N ILE A 19 39.90 28.92 3.10
CA ILE A 19 38.68 29.11 3.90
C ILE A 19 37.47 29.12 3.01
N GLU A 20 37.50 29.80 1.87
CA GLU A 20 36.43 29.85 0.90
C GLU A 20 36.11 28.42 0.34
N ALA A 21 37.16 27.67 -0.01
CA ALA A 21 37.00 26.27 -0.45
C ALA A 21 36.43 25.37 0.64
N MET A 22 36.82 25.56 1.90
CA MET A 22 36.22 24.80 3.02
C MET A 22 34.75 25.13 3.22
N ILE A 23 34.37 26.40 3.18
CA ILE A 23 32.97 26.81 3.29
C ILE A 23 32.15 26.27 2.14
N ALA A 24 32.63 26.35 0.91
CA ALA A 24 31.95 25.80 -0.26
C ALA A 24 31.76 24.31 -0.16
N SER A 25 32.77 23.55 0.28
CA SER A 25 32.66 22.09 0.46
C SER A 25 31.67 21.72 1.57
N MET A 26 31.63 22.47 2.68
CA MET A 26 30.65 22.28 3.73
C MET A 26 29.22 22.53 3.23
N MET A 27 29.00 23.60 2.46
CA MET A 27 27.70 23.89 1.87
C MET A 27 27.22 22.79 0.92
N ILE A 28 28.09 22.29 0.09
CA ILE A 28 27.77 21.16 -0.81
C ILE A 28 27.40 19.92 0.00
N LEU A 29 28.18 19.58 1.01
CA LEU A 29 27.95 18.40 1.86
C LEU A 29 26.63 18.51 2.62
N THR A 30 26.33 19.67 3.21
CA THR A 30 25.07 19.88 3.92
C THR A 30 23.86 19.82 2.98
N THR A 31 23.96 20.45 1.80
CA THR A 31 22.89 20.40 0.79
C THR A 31 22.64 18.97 0.32
N PHE A 32 23.71 18.21 0.06
CA PHE A 32 23.61 16.81 -0.34
C PHE A 32 22.98 15.96 0.76
N THR A 33 23.37 16.16 2.02
CA THR A 33 22.80 15.43 3.17
C THR A 33 21.31 15.69 3.32
N VAL A 34 20.88 16.96 3.22
CA VAL A 34 19.46 17.33 3.28
C VAL A 34 18.67 16.74 2.12
N ALA A 35 19.21 16.84 0.90
CA ALA A 35 18.58 16.26 -0.29
C ALA A 35 18.44 14.72 -0.16
N PHE A 36 19.47 14.06 0.34
CA PHE A 36 19.45 12.62 0.56
C PHE A 36 18.44 12.19 1.65
N GLN A 37 18.36 12.95 2.74
CA GLN A 37 17.32 12.71 3.76
C GLN A 37 15.91 12.94 3.22
N MET A 38 15.69 13.97 2.39
CA MET A 38 14.41 14.19 1.73
C MET A 38 14.07 13.03 0.78
N PHE A 39 15.03 12.51 0.03
CA PHE A 39 14.83 11.38 -0.85
C PHE A 39 14.45 10.12 -0.09
N LEU A 40 15.16 9.80 1.00
CA LEU A 40 14.81 8.65 1.86
C LEU A 40 13.47 8.82 2.57
N SER A 41 13.12 10.05 2.95
CA SER A 41 11.81 10.34 3.57
C SER A 41 10.67 10.23 2.57
N SER A 42 10.91 10.55 1.29
CA SER A 42 9.88 10.44 0.24
C SER A 42 9.47 9.00 -0.04
N GLU A 43 10.36 8.01 0.13
CA GLU A 43 9.97 6.59 0.01
C GLU A 43 8.91 6.19 1.05
N ASN A 44 8.94 6.80 2.23
CA ASN A 44 7.90 6.54 3.25
C ASN A 44 6.60 7.30 2.97
N VAL A 45 6.66 8.44 2.29
CA VAL A 45 5.48 9.22 1.89
C VAL A 45 4.74 8.57 0.73
N PHE A 46 5.45 7.96 -0.23
CA PHE A 46 4.82 7.20 -1.33
C PHE A 46 4.24 5.86 -0.88
N ARG A 47 4.62 5.31 0.27
CA ARG A 47 3.99 4.10 0.83
C ARG A 47 2.65 4.34 1.52
N GLN A 48 2.31 5.57 1.82
CA GLN A 48 0.97 5.98 2.26
C GLN A 48 0.17 6.59 1.09
N GLU A 49 0.17 5.96 -0.06
CA GLU A 49 -1.00 6.06 -0.90
C GLU A 49 -2.15 5.56 -0.03
N ASN A 50 -3.01 6.47 0.36
CA ASN A 50 -4.31 6.14 0.95
C ASN A 50 -5.06 5.33 -0.12
N VAL A 51 -4.76 4.02 -0.15
CA VAL A 51 -5.55 3.09 -0.93
C VAL A 51 -6.95 3.28 -0.38
N ASP A 52 -7.80 3.90 -1.18
CA ASP A 52 -9.20 4.02 -0.85
C ASP A 52 -9.76 2.59 -0.73
N LEU A 53 -9.86 2.14 0.51
CA LEU A 53 -10.31 0.78 0.82
C LEU A 53 -11.68 0.48 0.21
N ASN A 54 -12.52 1.52 0.05
CA ASN A 54 -13.82 1.37 -0.55
C ASN A 54 -13.72 1.06 -2.04
N ASN A 55 -12.91 1.82 -2.78
CA ASN A 55 -12.65 1.57 -4.18
C ASN A 55 -11.94 0.23 -4.40
N LEU A 56 -10.99 -0.11 -3.55
CA LEU A 56 -10.31 -1.40 -3.60
C LEU A 56 -11.29 -2.56 -3.37
N ALA A 57 -12.14 -2.46 -2.34
CA ALA A 57 -13.13 -3.49 -2.04
C ALA A 57 -14.13 -3.65 -3.18
N TYR A 58 -14.62 -2.54 -3.73
CA TYR A 58 -15.54 -2.55 -4.87
C TYR A 58 -14.92 -3.19 -6.11
N ASN A 59 -13.71 -2.75 -6.50
CA ASN A 59 -13.01 -3.27 -7.66
C ASN A 59 -12.68 -4.77 -7.52
N THR A 60 -12.25 -5.19 -6.32
CA THR A 60 -11.97 -6.60 -6.03
C THR A 60 -13.25 -7.44 -6.17
N LEU A 61 -14.35 -6.97 -5.62
CA LEU A 61 -15.63 -7.68 -5.69
C LEU A 61 -16.15 -7.76 -7.13
N HIS A 62 -16.04 -6.66 -7.88
CA HIS A 62 -16.41 -6.59 -9.29
C HIS A 62 -15.57 -7.55 -10.15
N TYR A 63 -14.26 -7.57 -9.93
CA TYR A 63 -13.36 -8.51 -10.59
C TYR A 63 -13.72 -9.97 -10.31
N LEU A 64 -14.02 -10.32 -9.06
CA LEU A 64 -14.44 -11.68 -8.68
C LEU A 64 -15.74 -12.10 -9.37
N ALA A 65 -16.68 -11.16 -9.53
CA ALA A 65 -17.94 -11.41 -10.22
C ALA A 65 -17.75 -11.56 -11.73
N GLU A 66 -17.04 -10.64 -12.37
CA GLU A 66 -16.83 -10.65 -13.83
C GLU A 66 -15.98 -11.84 -14.31
N SER A 67 -14.95 -12.20 -13.53
CA SER A 67 -14.08 -13.33 -13.85
C SER A 67 -14.74 -14.71 -13.66
N SER A 68 -15.99 -14.75 -13.17
CA SER A 68 -16.70 -15.99 -12.82
C SER A 68 -15.94 -16.90 -11.84
N VAL A 69 -15.01 -16.32 -11.07
CA VAL A 69 -14.21 -17.05 -10.08
C VAL A 69 -15.10 -17.59 -8.98
N ILE A 70 -16.09 -16.81 -8.54
CA ILE A 70 -17.07 -17.20 -7.50
C ILE A 70 -17.80 -18.46 -7.95
N GLU A 71 -18.36 -18.45 -9.15
CA GLU A 71 -19.09 -19.57 -9.73
C GLU A 71 -18.18 -20.81 -9.84
N ARG A 72 -17.00 -20.62 -10.43
CA ARG A 72 -16.06 -21.71 -10.68
C ARG A 72 -15.56 -22.37 -9.40
N THR A 73 -15.27 -21.62 -8.35
CA THR A 73 -14.73 -22.17 -7.11
C THR A 73 -15.81 -22.78 -6.21
N ILE A 74 -16.99 -22.18 -6.15
CA ILE A 74 -18.09 -22.70 -5.33
C ILE A 74 -18.75 -23.91 -5.98
N GLU A 75 -19.07 -23.82 -7.26
CA GLU A 75 -19.77 -24.90 -7.98
C GLU A 75 -18.87 -26.10 -8.28
N SER A 76 -17.54 -25.90 -8.34
CA SER A 76 -16.59 -27.03 -8.45
C SER A 76 -16.32 -27.76 -7.13
N GLY A 77 -16.86 -27.30 -6.01
CA GLY A 77 -16.65 -27.89 -4.71
C GLY A 77 -15.29 -27.59 -4.05
N HIS A 78 -14.55 -26.60 -4.59
CA HIS A 78 -13.26 -26.17 -4.05
C HIS A 78 -13.27 -24.69 -3.60
N PRO A 79 -14.11 -24.36 -2.62
CA PRO A 79 -14.27 -22.96 -2.19
C PRO A 79 -13.00 -22.34 -1.62
N GLU A 80 -12.05 -23.16 -1.13
CA GLU A 80 -10.78 -22.69 -0.54
C GLU A 80 -9.91 -21.89 -1.53
N GLY A 81 -10.07 -22.12 -2.84
CA GLY A 81 -9.38 -21.37 -3.90
C GLY A 81 -9.64 -19.86 -3.86
N LEU A 82 -10.82 -19.42 -3.37
CA LEU A 82 -11.15 -18.02 -3.22
C LEU A 82 -10.25 -17.30 -2.23
N SER A 83 -9.88 -17.97 -1.14
CA SER A 83 -8.99 -17.38 -0.13
C SER A 83 -7.58 -17.13 -0.68
N VAL A 84 -7.09 -18.01 -1.55
CA VAL A 84 -5.79 -17.89 -2.21
C VAL A 84 -5.82 -16.72 -3.20
N ILE A 85 -6.85 -16.67 -4.04
CA ILE A 85 -7.02 -15.60 -5.03
C ILE A 85 -7.12 -14.23 -4.35
N LEU A 86 -7.87 -14.12 -3.25
CA LEU A 86 -7.97 -12.86 -2.51
C LEU A 86 -6.63 -12.42 -1.90
N ARG A 87 -5.81 -13.35 -1.42
CA ARG A 87 -4.48 -13.03 -0.90
C ARG A 87 -3.52 -12.52 -1.97
N GLU A 88 -3.69 -12.96 -3.21
CA GLU A 88 -2.88 -12.49 -4.34
C GLU A 88 -3.39 -11.15 -4.89
N LEU A 89 -4.71 -10.91 -4.86
CA LEU A 89 -5.31 -9.67 -5.36
C LEU A 89 -5.15 -8.49 -4.39
N LEU A 90 -5.15 -8.76 -3.09
CA LEU A 90 -5.12 -7.71 -2.08
C LEU A 90 -3.68 -7.34 -1.68
N PRO A 91 -3.38 -6.05 -1.46
CA PRO A 91 -2.10 -5.60 -0.95
C PRO A 91 -1.73 -6.28 0.38
N ARG A 92 -0.43 -6.50 0.58
CA ARG A 92 0.08 -7.04 1.85
C ARG A 92 -0.26 -6.09 3.00
N GLY A 93 -0.68 -6.64 4.13
CA GLY A 93 -1.05 -5.87 5.31
C GLY A 93 -2.53 -5.49 5.39
N LEU A 94 -3.34 -5.88 4.39
CA LEU A 94 -4.79 -5.81 4.49
C LEU A 94 -5.37 -7.14 4.96
N TYR A 95 -6.37 -7.02 5.80
CA TYR A 95 -7.18 -8.14 6.25
C TYR A 95 -8.50 -8.14 5.51
N PHE A 96 -9.01 -9.32 5.24
CA PHE A 96 -10.27 -9.47 4.54
C PHE A 96 -11.20 -10.48 5.22
N HIS A 97 -12.47 -10.24 5.02
CA HIS A 97 -13.55 -11.12 5.43
C HIS A 97 -14.57 -11.16 4.28
N LEU A 98 -14.57 -12.25 3.52
CA LEU A 98 -15.50 -12.47 2.42
C LEU A 98 -16.60 -13.44 2.86
N MET A 99 -17.84 -13.00 2.73
CA MET A 99 -19.03 -13.81 3.00
C MET A 99 -19.82 -13.97 1.72
N ILE A 100 -20.16 -15.20 1.37
CA ILE A 100 -20.99 -15.53 0.22
C ILE A 100 -22.21 -16.32 0.70
N ASN A 101 -23.40 -15.81 0.44
CA ASN A 101 -24.64 -16.46 0.76
C ASN A 101 -25.38 -16.77 -0.53
N LYS A 102 -25.73 -18.04 -0.75
CA LYS A 102 -26.62 -18.45 -1.84
C LYS A 102 -28.05 -18.15 -1.44
N THR A 103 -28.77 -17.41 -2.29
CA THR A 103 -30.15 -16.97 -2.00
C THR A 103 -31.20 -17.65 -2.89
N HIS A 104 -30.77 -18.23 -4.01
CA HIS A 104 -31.65 -18.94 -4.95
C HIS A 104 -30.95 -20.17 -5.51
N PRO A 105 -31.60 -21.33 -5.75
CA PRO A 105 -33.04 -21.60 -5.58
C PRO A 105 -33.47 -21.83 -4.12
N ALA A 106 -32.57 -22.15 -3.23
CA ALA A 106 -32.90 -22.31 -1.81
C ALA A 106 -31.83 -21.63 -0.93
N PRO A 107 -32.19 -20.82 0.08
CA PRO A 107 -31.23 -20.20 0.98
C PRO A 107 -30.70 -21.26 1.95
N SER A 108 -29.56 -21.88 1.64
CA SER A 108 -29.03 -22.94 2.50
C SER A 108 -27.52 -22.97 2.64
N GLU A 109 -26.79 -22.32 1.75
CA GLU A 109 -25.34 -22.45 1.74
C GLU A 109 -24.68 -21.09 1.99
N ARG A 110 -23.77 -21.09 2.96
CA ARG A 110 -23.01 -19.90 3.35
C ARG A 110 -21.55 -20.26 3.44
N TRP A 111 -20.71 -19.50 2.74
CA TRP A 111 -19.26 -19.64 2.79
C TRP A 111 -18.63 -18.41 3.42
N LEU A 112 -17.63 -18.64 4.24
CA LEU A 112 -16.91 -17.60 4.96
C LEU A 112 -15.43 -17.79 4.75
N PHE A 113 -14.76 -16.76 4.20
CA PHE A 113 -13.32 -16.74 3.96
C PHE A 113 -12.71 -15.57 4.68
N THR A 114 -11.68 -15.82 5.46
CA THR A 114 -10.99 -14.78 6.22
C THR A 114 -9.50 -15.09 6.31
N ASN A 115 -8.67 -14.05 6.36
CA ASN A 115 -7.26 -14.18 6.68
C ASN A 115 -6.94 -13.72 8.11
N ILE A 116 -7.96 -13.40 8.91
CA ILE A 116 -7.85 -13.01 10.31
C ILE A 116 -8.51 -14.06 11.21
N LYS A 117 -7.88 -14.35 12.34
CA LYS A 117 -8.46 -15.22 13.36
C LYS A 117 -9.37 -14.46 14.33
N GLU A 118 -9.08 -13.19 14.59
CA GLU A 118 -9.84 -12.31 15.49
C GLU A 118 -9.79 -10.87 14.99
N LEU A 119 -10.92 -10.17 15.03
CA LEU A 119 -11.06 -8.75 14.70
C LEU A 119 -10.65 -7.91 15.91
N GLU A 120 -9.37 -7.88 16.24
CA GLU A 120 -8.88 -7.08 17.35
C GLU A 120 -8.17 -5.83 16.85
N GLY A 121 -8.70 -4.66 17.24
CA GLY A 121 -8.05 -3.36 17.15
C GLY A 121 -8.82 -2.28 16.39
N PRO A 122 -8.61 -1.02 16.74
CA PRO A 122 -9.18 0.12 16.03
C PRO A 122 -8.46 0.30 14.69
N GLY A 123 -9.06 -0.18 13.63
CA GLY A 123 -8.59 -0.01 12.27
C GLY A 123 -9.71 0.52 11.37
N GLU A 124 -9.34 1.02 10.21
CA GLU A 124 -10.31 1.40 9.19
C GLU A 124 -10.95 0.13 8.62
N ILE A 125 -12.30 0.06 8.66
CA ILE A 125 -13.07 -1.07 8.16
C ILE A 125 -14.03 -0.55 7.09
N VAL A 126 -13.95 -1.18 5.91
CA VAL A 126 -14.87 -0.91 4.80
C VAL A 126 -15.62 -2.20 4.46
N SER A 127 -16.91 -2.09 4.19
CA SER A 127 -17.78 -3.20 3.81
C SER A 127 -18.51 -2.86 2.52
N VAL A 128 -18.33 -3.70 1.51
CA VAL A 128 -19.02 -3.60 0.22
C VAL A 128 -19.81 -4.87 -0.01
N SER A 129 -21.02 -4.74 -0.54
CA SER A 129 -21.87 -5.88 -0.89
C SER A 129 -22.32 -5.82 -2.34
N MET A 130 -22.44 -6.99 -2.96
CA MET A 130 -22.91 -7.14 -4.33
C MET A 130 -23.79 -8.38 -4.45
N THR A 131 -24.82 -8.29 -5.28
CA THR A 131 -25.59 -9.46 -5.70
C THR A 131 -25.08 -9.91 -7.06
N TYR A 132 -24.74 -11.19 -7.15
CA TYR A 132 -24.21 -11.82 -8.34
C TYR A 132 -25.11 -12.97 -8.78
N THR A 133 -25.40 -13.05 -10.07
CA THR A 133 -26.16 -14.16 -10.66
C THR A 133 -25.21 -15.00 -11.52
N SER A 134 -25.08 -16.30 -11.20
CA SER A 134 -24.26 -17.23 -11.96
C SER A 134 -24.91 -17.59 -13.27
N ARG A 135 -24.12 -18.15 -14.19
CA ARG A 135 -24.64 -18.68 -15.48
C ARG A 135 -25.65 -19.81 -15.28
N ALA A 136 -25.55 -20.54 -14.18
CA ALA A 136 -26.49 -21.60 -13.81
C ALA A 136 -27.80 -21.06 -13.19
N GLY A 137 -27.96 -19.74 -13.07
CA GLY A 137 -29.15 -19.10 -12.49
C GLY A 137 -29.13 -19.03 -10.95
N ASN A 138 -28.04 -19.44 -10.32
CA ASN A 138 -27.90 -19.28 -8.87
C ASN A 138 -27.65 -17.81 -8.51
N ILE A 139 -28.29 -17.30 -7.47
CA ILE A 139 -28.12 -15.94 -6.97
C ILE A 139 -27.31 -15.98 -5.68
N TYR A 140 -26.24 -15.23 -5.66
CA TYR A 140 -25.33 -15.11 -4.53
C TYR A 140 -25.33 -13.66 -4.03
N ASN A 141 -25.42 -13.48 -2.73
CA ASN A 141 -25.13 -12.21 -2.07
C ASN A 141 -23.70 -12.31 -1.51
N VAL A 142 -22.83 -11.46 -2.01
CA VAL A 142 -21.40 -11.46 -1.70
C VAL A 142 -21.08 -10.19 -0.92
N ILE A 143 -20.49 -10.33 0.25
CA ILE A 143 -20.10 -9.23 1.13
C ILE A 143 -18.59 -9.34 1.37
N LEU A 144 -17.85 -8.31 0.97
CA LEU A 144 -16.43 -8.19 1.22
C LEU A 144 -16.19 -7.08 2.24
N ARG A 145 -15.52 -7.42 3.33
CA ARG A 145 -15.00 -6.47 4.30
C ARG A 145 -13.49 -6.43 4.20
N LEU A 146 -12.96 -5.24 4.03
CA LEU A 146 -11.52 -4.98 4.09
C LEU A 146 -11.20 -4.20 5.35
N MET A 147 -10.09 -4.55 5.96
CA MET A 147 -9.62 -3.92 7.18
C MET A 147 -8.15 -3.62 7.07
N ARG A 148 -7.78 -2.42 7.51
CA ARG A 148 -6.38 -2.02 7.70
C ARG A 148 -6.08 -2.13 9.18
N GLY A 149 -5.05 -2.92 9.56
CA GLY A 149 -4.58 -2.97 10.93
C GLY A 149 -4.14 -1.58 11.37
N GLY A 150 -4.62 -1.10 12.53
CA GLY A 150 -4.04 0.04 13.20
C GLY A 150 -2.65 -0.35 13.72
N TYR A 151 -1.67 0.53 13.54
CA TYR A 151 -0.35 0.44 14.17
C TYR A 151 -0.45 0.84 15.63
#